data_9480fff98de66fb237f6fa6e6333e351
#
_entry.id   9480fff98de66fb237f6fa6e6333e351
#
_cell.length_a   1.000
_cell.length_b   1.000
_cell.length_c   1.000
_cell.angle_alpha   90.00
_cell.angle_beta   90.00
_cell.angle_gamma   90.00
#
_symmetry.space_group_name_H-M   'P 1'
#
loop_
_entity.id
_entity.type
_entity.pdbx_description
1 polymer ?
#
loop_
_entity_poly.entity_id
_entity_poly.type
_entity_poly.pdbx_seq_one_letter_code
_entity_poly.pdbx_strand_id
1 'polypeptide(L)'
;MNFETLAIHAGQAADAATGATIVPVYQTVTFTQDAIGSDRGFVYSRSGNPTRQALETCIAALEGGRFGLAYASGMAAIAGTMQLVRA
;
A
#
# COMPACT_ATOMS: atom_id res chain seq x y z
N MET A 1 3.10 19.07 -8.16
CA MET A 1 2.14 19.03 -7.03
C MET A 1 2.90 19.31 -5.76
N ASN A 2 2.46 20.24 -4.93
CA ASN A 2 3.19 20.57 -3.72
C ASN A 2 2.96 19.52 -2.61
N PHE A 3 3.73 19.61 -1.54
CA PHE A 3 3.73 18.63 -0.46
C PHE A 3 2.34 18.41 0.16
N GLU A 4 1.64 19.50 0.46
CA GLU A 4 0.32 19.41 1.09
C GLU A 4 -0.70 18.70 0.19
N THR A 5 -0.65 18.98 -1.10
CA THR A 5 -1.54 18.33 -2.06
C THR A 5 -1.22 16.86 -2.21
N LEU A 6 0.08 16.51 -2.25
CA LEU A 6 0.51 15.11 -2.28
C LEU A 6 0.05 14.34 -1.03
N ALA A 7 0.13 14.98 0.13
CA ALA A 7 -0.25 14.33 1.39
C ALA A 7 -1.73 13.92 1.39
N ILE A 8 -2.58 14.62 0.64
CA ILE A 8 -4.01 14.34 0.57
C ILE A 8 -4.34 13.38 -0.58
N HIS A 9 -3.71 13.55 -1.73
CA HIS A 9 -4.12 12.91 -2.96
C HIS A 9 -3.26 11.74 -3.45
N ALA A 10 -1.98 11.69 -3.07
CA ALA A 10 -1.11 10.63 -3.56
C ALA A 10 -1.59 9.25 -3.07
N GLY A 11 -1.75 8.31 -3.98
CA GLY A 11 -2.25 6.97 -3.66
C GLY A 11 -3.75 6.88 -3.46
N GLN A 12 -4.50 7.99 -3.65
CA GLN A 12 -5.93 8.08 -3.36
C GLN A 12 -6.76 8.25 -4.63
N ALA A 13 -6.55 7.40 -5.61
CA ALA A 13 -7.39 7.40 -6.81
C ALA A 13 -8.80 6.94 -6.44
N ALA A 14 -9.82 7.50 -7.12
CA ALA A 14 -11.20 7.09 -6.90
C ALA A 14 -11.37 5.59 -7.16
N ASP A 15 -12.19 4.94 -6.34
CA ASP A 15 -12.43 3.50 -6.46
C ASP A 15 -13.17 3.18 -7.77
N ALA A 16 -12.61 2.26 -8.55
CA ALA A 16 -13.16 1.93 -9.87
C ALA A 16 -14.53 1.27 -9.77
N ALA A 17 -14.80 0.52 -8.70
CA ALA A 17 -16.06 -0.21 -8.56
C ALA A 17 -17.21 0.68 -8.09
N THR A 18 -16.94 1.63 -7.18
CA THR A 18 -17.98 2.42 -6.52
C THR A 18 -17.88 3.91 -6.78
N GLY A 19 -16.74 4.39 -7.27
CA GLY A 19 -16.47 5.81 -7.41
C GLY A 19 -16.12 6.51 -6.09
N ALA A 20 -15.84 5.76 -5.02
CA ALA A 20 -15.45 6.35 -3.75
C ALA A 20 -14.24 7.27 -3.98
N THR A 21 -14.32 8.50 -3.43
CA THR A 21 -13.31 9.53 -3.69
C THR A 21 -11.95 9.17 -3.12
N ILE A 22 -11.92 8.48 -1.98
CA ILE A 22 -10.69 8.00 -1.37
C ILE A 22 -10.73 6.47 -1.34
N VAL A 23 -9.57 5.84 -1.10
CA VAL A 23 -9.47 4.39 -1.05
C VAL A 23 -10.30 3.83 0.11
N PRO A 24 -11.22 2.89 -0.15
CA PRO A 24 -11.98 2.23 0.92
C PRO A 24 -11.08 1.46 1.87
N VAL A 25 -11.57 1.25 3.09
CA VAL A 25 -10.89 0.40 4.07
C VAL A 25 -11.25 -1.06 3.78
N TYR A 26 -10.27 -1.84 3.37
CA TYR A 26 -10.45 -3.25 3.02
C TYR A 26 -10.15 -4.13 4.23
N GLN A 27 -11.20 -4.44 5.00
CA GLN A 27 -11.10 -5.30 6.18
C GLN A 27 -11.41 -6.74 5.76
N THR A 28 -10.54 -7.31 4.96
CA THR A 28 -10.71 -8.67 4.45
C THR A 28 -9.41 -9.45 4.61
N VAL A 29 -9.51 -10.77 4.53
CA VAL A 29 -8.35 -11.67 4.67
C VAL A 29 -7.86 -12.11 3.30
N THR A 30 -8.74 -12.67 2.48
CA THR A 30 -8.39 -13.23 1.18
C THR A 30 -9.13 -12.50 0.07
N PHE A 31 -8.58 -12.58 -1.13
CA PHE A 31 -9.17 -11.97 -2.32
C PHE A 31 -9.47 -13.07 -3.34
N THR A 32 -10.64 -12.99 -3.95
CA THR A 32 -11.09 -13.97 -4.94
C THR A 32 -10.20 -13.88 -6.20
N GLN A 33 -9.81 -15.03 -6.70
CA GLN A 33 -9.08 -15.13 -7.97
C GLN A 33 -10.07 -15.51 -9.08
N ASP A 34 -9.83 -15.02 -10.29
CA ASP A 34 -10.66 -15.36 -11.45
C ASP A 34 -10.45 -16.80 -11.89
N ALA A 35 -9.23 -17.32 -11.69
CA ALA A 35 -8.86 -18.70 -11.93
C ALA A 35 -7.64 -19.02 -11.07
N ILE A 36 -7.26 -20.29 -10.99
CA ILE A 36 -6.07 -20.71 -10.24
C ILE A 36 -4.85 -19.98 -10.83
N GLY A 37 -4.15 -19.22 -9.97
CA GLY A 37 -2.99 -18.43 -10.36
C GLY A 37 -3.30 -17.14 -11.09
N SER A 38 -4.58 -16.77 -11.25
CA SER A 38 -5.00 -15.55 -11.94
C SER A 38 -5.70 -14.63 -10.94
N ASP A 39 -4.91 -13.90 -10.15
CA ASP A 39 -5.45 -12.95 -9.18
C ASP A 39 -5.74 -11.58 -9.83
N ARG A 40 -6.38 -10.72 -9.06
CA ARG A 40 -6.72 -9.34 -9.47
C ARG A 40 -5.75 -8.31 -8.89
N GLY A 41 -4.52 -8.73 -8.56
CA GLY A 41 -3.48 -7.89 -7.99
C GLY A 41 -3.26 -8.13 -6.50
N PHE A 42 -4.25 -8.67 -5.80
CA PHE A 42 -4.17 -8.98 -4.37
C PHE A 42 -4.66 -10.40 -4.13
N VAL A 43 -4.00 -11.12 -3.23
CA VAL A 43 -4.30 -12.51 -2.91
C VAL A 43 -4.68 -12.65 -1.44
N TYR A 44 -3.91 -12.04 -0.56
CA TYR A 44 -4.05 -12.18 0.88
C TYR A 44 -3.61 -10.89 1.57
N SER A 45 -4.41 -10.40 2.54
CA SER A 45 -4.19 -9.08 3.14
C SER A 45 -2.83 -8.90 3.81
N ARG A 46 -2.23 -9.97 4.34
CA ARG A 46 -0.90 -9.89 4.94
C ARG A 46 0.17 -9.62 3.88
N SER A 47 0.02 -10.20 2.69
CA SER A 47 0.93 -9.99 1.57
C SER A 47 0.69 -8.65 0.88
N GLY A 48 -0.57 -8.26 0.74
CA GLY A 48 -0.93 -7.01 0.08
C GLY A 48 -2.39 -6.66 0.33
N ASN A 49 -2.67 -5.36 0.49
CA ASN A 49 -4.01 -4.86 0.72
C ASN A 49 -4.10 -3.46 0.13
N PRO A 50 -5.19 -3.13 -0.60
CA PRO A 50 -5.31 -1.82 -1.23
C PRO A 50 -5.20 -0.64 -0.26
N THR A 51 -5.71 -0.79 0.97
CA THR A 51 -5.67 0.26 1.98
C THR A 51 -4.23 0.54 2.42
N ARG A 52 -3.44 -0.51 2.69
CA ARG A 52 -2.02 -0.36 3.04
C ARG A 52 -1.22 0.17 1.85
N GLN A 53 -1.53 -0.29 0.66
CA GLN A 53 -0.85 0.17 -0.56
C GLN A 53 -1.05 1.68 -0.78
N ALA A 54 -2.23 2.21 -0.47
CA ALA A 54 -2.49 3.64 -0.57
C ALA A 54 -1.55 4.44 0.34
N LEU A 55 -1.33 3.98 1.58
CA LEU A 55 -0.40 4.60 2.50
C LEU A 55 1.03 4.53 1.97
N GLU A 56 1.46 3.36 1.52
CA GLU A 56 2.82 3.15 1.01
C GLU A 56 3.10 4.03 -0.19
N THR A 57 2.14 4.15 -1.11
CA THR A 57 2.26 5.02 -2.28
C THR A 57 2.36 6.48 -1.89
N CYS A 58 1.54 6.91 -0.93
CA CYS A 58 1.55 8.30 -0.45
C CYS A 58 2.89 8.66 0.20
N ILE A 59 3.40 7.82 1.08
CA ILE A 59 4.68 8.06 1.76
C ILE A 59 5.84 8.09 0.75
N ALA A 60 5.85 7.17 -0.20
CA ALA A 60 6.87 7.17 -1.25
C ALA A 60 6.85 8.49 -2.04
N ALA A 61 5.67 8.98 -2.39
CA ALA A 61 5.54 10.24 -3.12
C ALA A 61 6.03 11.43 -2.31
N LEU A 62 5.68 11.48 -1.01
CA LEU A 62 6.08 12.57 -0.12
C LEU A 62 7.60 12.62 0.10
N GLU A 63 8.25 11.47 0.17
CA GLU A 63 9.69 11.37 0.41
C GLU A 63 10.52 11.32 -0.87
N GLY A 64 9.88 11.40 -2.03
CA GLY A 64 10.57 11.29 -3.31
C GLY A 64 11.16 9.91 -3.56
N GLY A 65 10.65 8.89 -2.88
CA GLY A 65 11.09 7.52 -3.01
C GLY A 65 10.37 6.79 -4.14
N ARG A 66 10.95 5.68 -4.58
CA ARG A 66 10.35 4.85 -5.60
C ARG A 66 9.33 3.88 -4.99
N PHE A 67 9.58 3.42 -3.77
CA PHE A 67 8.73 2.48 -3.06
C PHE A 67 8.55 2.93 -1.62
N GLY A 68 7.40 2.59 -1.03
CA GLY A 68 7.15 2.76 0.39
C GLY A 68 6.74 1.41 0.97
N LEU A 69 7.16 1.10 2.18
CA LEU A 69 6.81 -0.13 2.88
C LEU A 69 6.31 0.22 4.28
N ALA A 70 5.08 -0.17 4.58
CA ALA A 70 4.47 0.05 5.89
C ALA A 70 4.64 -1.19 6.77
N TYR A 71 4.95 -0.95 8.03
CA TYR A 71 5.17 -2.01 9.04
C TYR A 71 4.24 -1.78 10.23
N ALA A 72 3.94 -2.85 10.96
CA ALA A 72 3.05 -2.79 12.10
C ALA A 72 3.65 -2.02 13.30
N SER A 73 4.96 -1.84 13.33
CA SER A 73 5.64 -1.10 14.39
C SER A 73 6.93 -0.50 13.87
N GLY A 74 7.45 0.50 14.60
CA GLY A 74 8.74 1.10 14.28
C GLY A 74 9.88 0.10 14.37
N MET A 75 9.83 -0.81 15.34
CA MET A 75 10.85 -1.86 15.48
C MET A 75 10.84 -2.81 14.29
N ALA A 76 9.65 -3.17 13.76
CA ALA A 76 9.56 -3.99 12.56
C ALA A 76 10.16 -3.27 11.34
N ALA A 77 9.95 -1.95 11.22
CA ALA A 77 10.53 -1.16 10.16
C ALA A 77 12.05 -1.12 10.25
N ILE A 78 12.58 -0.95 11.46
CA ILE A 78 14.04 -0.96 11.70
C ILE A 78 14.60 -2.34 11.35
N ALA A 79 13.96 -3.41 11.80
CA ALA A 79 14.39 -4.78 11.50
C ALA A 79 14.37 -5.04 9.99
N GLY A 80 13.34 -4.56 9.29
CA GLY A 80 13.26 -4.66 7.83
C GLY A 80 14.41 -3.95 7.14
N THR A 81 14.78 -2.76 7.63
CA THR A 81 15.92 -2.00 7.09
C THR A 81 17.22 -2.77 7.30
N MET A 82 17.39 -3.43 8.44
CA MET A 82 18.60 -4.18 8.73
C MET A 82 18.80 -5.38 7.81
N GLN A 83 17.74 -5.87 7.15
CA GLN A 83 17.87 -6.94 6.16
C GLN A 83 18.68 -6.50 4.93
N LEU A 84 18.83 -5.21 4.71
CA LEU A 84 19.63 -4.68 3.60
C LEU A 84 21.12 -4.67 3.92
N VAL A 85 21.49 -4.84 5.18
CA VAL A 85 22.89 -4.82 5.62
C VAL A 85 23.43 -6.25 5.57
N ARG A 86 24.56 -6.43 4.91
CA ARG A 86 25.23 -7.71 4.82
C ARG A 86 26.39 -7.77 5.81
N ALA A 87 26.53 -8.92 6.42
CA ALA A 87 27.66 -9.17 7.32
C ALA A 87 28.97 -9.29 6.53
#